data_77552d14efdd560364d2c691e744bf7e
#
_entry.id   77552d14efdd560364d2c691e744bf7e
#
_cell.length_a   1.000
_cell.length_b   1.000
_cell.length_c   1.000
_cell.angle_alpha   90.00
_cell.angle_beta   90.00
_cell.angle_gamma   90.00
#
_symmetry.space_group_name_H-M   'P 1'
#
loop_
_entity.id
_entity.type
_entity.pdbx_description
1 polymer ?
#
loop_
_entity_poly.entity_id
_entity_poly.type
_entity_poly.pdbx_seq_one_letter_code
_entity_poly.pdbx_strand_id
1 'polypeptide(L)'
;VSDELMLDGNARQNLATFCQTWDEKQVRMLMNLSINKNMIDKDEYPQTAAIEMRCAAIIANLWNASQNEKPIGCSTIGSSEACMLGGMAALWRWRARRKAAGKPIDKPNLVCGPVQICWHKFCRYWDIEMREIPMAPGKWKMDVDRMLEQIDENTIVVVPTFGVTYTGAYELPAEIAKALDDYENKTGISVDIHV
;
A
#
# COMPACT_ATOMS: atom_id res chain seq x y z
N VAL A 1 15.20 3.08 32.03
CA VAL A 1 14.52 2.64 30.78
C VAL A 1 13.25 1.86 31.11
N SER A 2 13.29 0.81 31.97
CA SER A 2 12.09 0.01 32.28
C SER A 2 10.96 0.85 32.88
N ASP A 3 11.29 1.74 33.81
CA ASP A 3 10.31 2.61 34.45
C ASP A 3 9.73 3.67 33.49
N GLU A 4 10.56 4.13 32.55
CA GLU A 4 10.14 5.04 31.50
C GLU A 4 9.15 4.36 30.54
N LEU A 5 9.41 3.11 30.14
CA LEU A 5 8.52 2.34 29.27
C LEU A 5 7.17 2.02 29.91
N MET A 6 7.09 2.02 31.25
CA MET A 6 5.82 1.84 31.94
C MET A 6 4.86 3.03 31.79
N LEU A 7 5.39 4.19 31.40
CA LEU A 7 4.57 5.40 31.11
C LEU A 7 3.98 5.40 29.70
N ASP A 8 4.43 4.50 28.83
CA ASP A 8 3.90 4.36 27.49
C ASP A 8 2.49 3.74 27.47
N GLY A 9 1.80 3.93 26.36
CA GLY A 9 0.48 3.35 26.12
C GLY A 9 0.49 1.82 26.20
N ASN A 10 -0.54 1.26 26.82
CA ASN A 10 -0.73 -0.19 26.88
C ASN A 10 -1.45 -0.68 25.61
N ALA A 11 -0.78 -1.49 24.81
CA ALA A 11 -1.31 -2.04 23.56
C ALA A 11 -2.63 -2.83 23.76
N ARG A 12 -2.85 -3.44 24.94
CA ARG A 12 -4.10 -4.14 25.25
C ARG A 12 -5.29 -3.22 25.50
N GLN A 13 -5.03 -1.95 25.79
CA GLN A 13 -6.04 -0.94 26.05
C GLN A 13 -6.20 0.03 24.89
N ASN A 14 -5.32 -0.04 23.90
CA ASN A 14 -5.40 0.76 22.69
C ASN A 14 -6.39 0.12 21.72
N LEU A 15 -7.50 0.79 21.43
CA LEU A 15 -8.57 0.24 20.62
C LEU A 15 -8.45 0.57 19.14
N ALA A 16 -7.67 1.56 18.75
CA ALA A 16 -7.79 2.09 17.40
C ALA A 16 -6.51 2.62 16.74
N THR A 17 -5.47 3.00 17.48
CA THR A 17 -4.39 3.79 16.88
C THR A 17 -3.01 3.22 17.17
N PHE A 18 -2.26 2.90 16.09
CA PHE A 18 -0.83 2.58 16.11
C PHE A 18 -0.39 1.60 17.21
N CYS A 19 -1.25 0.62 17.52
CA CYS A 19 -0.91 -0.42 18.48
C CYS A 19 -0.11 -1.52 17.80
N GLN A 20 0.83 -2.12 18.56
CA GLN A 20 1.49 -3.34 18.13
C GLN A 20 0.55 -4.55 18.27
N THR A 21 0.77 -5.53 17.41
CA THR A 21 0.05 -6.81 17.48
C THR A 21 0.53 -7.65 18.66
N TRP A 22 -0.30 -8.60 19.05
CA TRP A 22 0.10 -9.62 20.03
C TRP A 22 1.16 -10.55 19.43
N ASP A 23 2.24 -10.78 20.18
CA ASP A 23 3.29 -11.71 19.80
C ASP A 23 3.19 -12.99 20.63
N GLU A 24 3.10 -14.12 19.95
CA GLU A 24 3.19 -15.45 20.58
C GLU A 24 4.59 -15.69 21.16
N LYS A 25 4.67 -16.56 22.17
CA LYS A 25 5.95 -16.91 22.79
C LYS A 25 6.99 -17.37 21.78
N GLN A 26 6.58 -18.15 20.79
CA GLN A 26 7.44 -18.66 19.71
C GLN A 26 7.98 -17.54 18.83
N VAL A 27 7.16 -16.52 18.52
CA VAL A 27 7.58 -15.35 17.76
C VAL A 27 8.67 -14.58 18.50
N ARG A 28 8.49 -14.31 19.80
CA ARG A 28 9.49 -13.63 20.63
C ARG A 28 10.81 -14.40 20.70
N MET A 29 10.74 -15.73 20.81
CA MET A 29 11.92 -16.59 20.77
C MET A 29 12.66 -16.46 19.43
N LEU A 30 11.95 -16.49 18.30
CA LEU A 30 12.54 -16.34 16.97
C LEU A 30 13.14 -14.93 16.77
N MET A 31 12.50 -13.89 17.27
CA MET A 31 13.05 -12.53 17.25
C MET A 31 14.39 -12.47 17.98
N ASN A 32 14.50 -13.07 19.17
CA ASN A 32 15.75 -13.12 19.91
C ASN A 32 16.85 -13.90 19.16
N LEU A 33 16.50 -15.02 18.52
CA LEU A 33 17.44 -15.82 17.74
C LEU A 33 17.92 -15.12 16.45
N SER A 34 17.13 -14.20 15.92
CA SER A 34 17.41 -13.52 14.65
C SER A 34 17.92 -12.09 14.80
N ILE A 35 18.03 -11.55 16.02
CA ILE A 35 18.38 -10.15 16.26
C ILE A 35 19.73 -9.73 15.67
N ASN A 36 20.64 -10.65 15.46
CA ASN A 36 21.95 -10.44 14.86
C ASN A 36 22.01 -10.78 13.36
N LYS A 37 20.87 -11.07 12.71
CA LYS A 37 20.81 -11.37 11.28
C LYS A 37 20.61 -10.09 10.47
N ASN A 38 21.29 -10.02 9.34
CA ASN A 38 21.13 -8.93 8.38
C ASN A 38 20.59 -9.47 7.05
N MET A 39 19.29 -9.37 6.85
CA MET A 39 18.60 -9.95 5.69
C MET A 39 18.97 -9.33 4.34
N ILE A 40 19.66 -8.19 4.33
CA ILE A 40 20.06 -7.53 3.07
C ILE A 40 21.22 -8.27 2.40
N ASP A 41 22.08 -8.89 3.17
CA ASP A 41 23.17 -9.72 2.67
C ASP A 41 22.68 -11.16 2.46
N LYS A 42 22.28 -11.45 1.23
CA LYS A 42 21.68 -12.75 0.87
C LYS A 42 22.69 -13.87 0.75
N ASP A 43 23.96 -13.55 0.56
CA ASP A 43 25.05 -14.53 0.48
C ASP A 43 25.40 -15.05 1.86
N GLU A 44 25.49 -14.17 2.84
CA GLU A 44 25.78 -14.53 4.24
C GLU A 44 24.53 -15.07 4.97
N TYR A 45 23.33 -14.54 4.66
CA TYR A 45 22.07 -14.92 5.32
C TYR A 45 21.04 -15.53 4.36
N PRO A 46 21.36 -16.62 3.64
CA PRO A 46 20.48 -17.17 2.61
C PRO A 46 19.16 -17.68 3.17
N GLN A 47 19.15 -18.20 4.41
CA GLN A 47 17.92 -18.70 5.02
C GLN A 47 16.96 -17.57 5.40
N THR A 48 17.48 -16.44 5.88
CA THR A 48 16.65 -15.25 6.15
C THR A 48 16.02 -14.72 4.86
N ALA A 49 16.79 -14.65 3.78
CA ALA A 49 16.27 -14.28 2.46
C ALA A 49 15.20 -15.27 1.95
N ALA A 50 15.41 -16.57 2.14
CA ALA A 50 14.42 -17.59 1.77
C ALA A 50 13.11 -17.48 2.59
N ILE A 51 13.20 -17.11 3.87
CA ILE A 51 12.02 -16.86 4.71
C ILE A 51 11.24 -15.66 4.20
N GLU A 52 11.91 -14.55 3.86
CA GLU A 52 11.27 -13.37 3.27
C GLU A 52 10.49 -13.73 2.00
N MET A 53 11.11 -14.45 1.07
CA MET A 53 10.46 -14.88 -0.15
C MET A 53 9.25 -15.80 0.08
N ARG A 54 9.33 -16.67 1.10
CA ARG A 54 8.18 -17.50 1.49
C ARG A 54 7.03 -16.67 2.04
N CYS A 55 7.31 -15.63 2.85
CA CYS A 55 6.28 -14.71 3.33
C CYS A 55 5.57 -14.01 2.16
N ALA A 56 6.32 -13.50 1.19
CA ALA A 56 5.74 -12.90 -0.02
C ALA A 56 4.87 -13.90 -0.80
N ALA A 57 5.33 -15.14 -0.97
CA ALA A 57 4.57 -16.18 -1.65
C ALA A 57 3.29 -16.58 -0.90
N ILE A 58 3.32 -16.66 0.43
CA ILE A 58 2.13 -16.96 1.25
C ILE A 58 1.07 -15.87 1.05
N ILE A 59 1.46 -14.60 1.13
CA ILE A 59 0.52 -13.47 0.95
C ILE A 59 -0.03 -13.44 -0.47
N ALA A 60 0.83 -13.60 -1.49
CA ALA A 60 0.41 -13.66 -2.88
C ALA A 60 -0.63 -14.78 -3.12
N ASN A 61 -0.41 -15.96 -2.53
CA ASN A 61 -1.35 -17.07 -2.62
C ASN A 61 -2.69 -16.78 -1.92
N LEU A 62 -2.66 -16.12 -0.76
CA LEU A 62 -3.89 -15.68 -0.07
C LEU A 62 -4.69 -14.67 -0.92
N TRP A 63 -4.03 -13.86 -1.70
CA TRP A 63 -4.65 -12.87 -2.59
C TRP A 63 -4.94 -13.40 -4.00
N ASN A 64 -4.83 -14.72 -4.21
CA ASN A 64 -5.08 -15.39 -5.48
C ASN A 64 -4.25 -14.82 -6.64
N ALA A 65 -3.01 -14.45 -6.39
CA ALA A 65 -2.09 -14.05 -7.45
C ALA A 65 -1.96 -15.15 -8.52
N SER A 66 -1.76 -14.73 -9.77
CA SER A 66 -1.64 -15.66 -10.89
C SER A 66 -0.56 -16.70 -10.64
N GLN A 67 -0.89 -17.99 -10.82
CA GLN A 67 0.06 -19.09 -10.71
C GLN A 67 1.09 -19.09 -11.86
N ASN A 68 0.80 -18.36 -12.93
CA ASN A 68 1.69 -18.25 -14.11
C ASN A 68 2.77 -17.18 -13.91
N GLU A 69 2.66 -16.36 -12.88
CA GLU A 69 3.61 -15.30 -12.57
C GLU A 69 4.27 -15.58 -11.23
N LYS A 70 5.59 -15.44 -11.18
CA LYS A 70 6.31 -15.55 -9.92
C LYS A 70 5.95 -14.31 -9.07
N PRO A 71 5.37 -14.49 -7.87
CA PRO A 71 5.05 -13.36 -7.02
C PRO A 71 6.32 -12.61 -6.63
N ILE A 72 6.26 -11.29 -6.72
CA ILE A 72 7.33 -10.38 -6.33
C ILE A 72 6.88 -9.63 -5.09
N GLY A 73 7.69 -9.64 -4.06
CA GLY A 73 7.46 -8.92 -2.84
C GLY A 73 8.72 -8.85 -2.00
N CYS A 74 8.75 -7.92 -1.08
CA CYS A 74 9.82 -7.77 -0.11
C CYS A 74 9.25 -7.34 1.24
N SER A 75 9.98 -7.57 2.31
CA SER A 75 9.72 -6.93 3.59
C SER A 75 10.17 -5.47 3.55
N THR A 76 9.61 -4.66 4.43
CA THR A 76 9.90 -3.23 4.55
C THR A 76 10.10 -2.88 6.02
N ILE A 77 10.73 -1.74 6.29
CA ILE A 77 10.90 -1.22 7.66
C ILE A 77 9.55 -0.92 8.31
N GLY A 78 8.57 -0.53 7.48
CA GLY A 78 7.23 -0.21 7.96
C GLY A 78 6.27 0.08 6.81
N SER A 79 5.01 0.32 7.15
CA SER A 79 3.94 0.58 6.17
C SER A 79 4.21 1.78 5.27
N SER A 80 4.90 2.81 5.76
CA SER A 80 5.25 3.98 4.92
C SER A 80 6.17 3.61 3.77
N GLU A 81 7.18 2.79 4.00
CA GLU A 81 8.04 2.27 2.92
C GLU A 81 7.25 1.37 1.98
N ALA A 82 6.40 0.49 2.51
CA ALA A 82 5.55 -0.38 1.70
C ALA A 82 4.66 0.41 0.74
N CYS A 83 3.97 1.44 1.23
CA CYS A 83 3.16 2.34 0.39
C CYS A 83 4.02 3.07 -0.65
N MET A 84 5.20 3.57 -0.25
CA MET A 84 6.10 4.26 -1.18
C MET A 84 6.60 3.34 -2.30
N LEU A 85 6.96 2.10 -1.99
CA LEU A 85 7.39 1.12 -3.01
C LEU A 85 6.25 0.76 -3.95
N GLY A 86 5.03 0.56 -3.44
CA GLY A 86 3.84 0.32 -4.25
C GLY A 86 3.53 1.50 -5.17
N GLY A 87 3.55 2.72 -4.62
CA GLY A 87 3.36 3.96 -5.39
C GLY A 87 4.43 4.17 -6.45
N MET A 88 5.70 3.90 -6.13
CA MET A 88 6.80 3.95 -7.10
C MET A 88 6.59 2.94 -8.24
N ALA A 89 6.18 1.71 -7.93
CA ALA A 89 5.91 0.71 -8.95
C ALA A 89 4.80 1.18 -9.92
N ALA A 90 3.71 1.77 -9.40
CA ALA A 90 2.65 2.35 -10.21
C ALA A 90 3.17 3.53 -11.08
N LEU A 91 3.95 4.44 -10.49
CA LEU A 91 4.55 5.57 -11.21
C LEU A 91 5.44 5.11 -12.37
N TRP A 92 6.29 4.09 -12.13
CA TRP A 92 7.18 3.59 -13.18
C TRP A 92 6.44 2.83 -14.26
N ARG A 93 5.38 2.07 -13.93
CA ARG A 93 4.50 1.43 -14.93
C ARG A 93 3.80 2.48 -15.79
N TRP A 94 3.22 3.50 -15.17
CA TRP A 94 2.59 4.62 -15.90
C TRP A 94 3.60 5.31 -16.82
N ARG A 95 4.80 5.66 -16.34
CA ARG A 95 5.85 6.27 -17.16
C ARG A 95 6.24 5.39 -18.35
N ALA A 96 6.36 4.08 -18.13
CA ALA A 96 6.67 3.14 -19.22
C ALA A 96 5.58 3.12 -20.30
N ARG A 97 4.30 3.04 -19.90
CA ARG A 97 3.14 3.10 -20.81
C ARG A 97 3.13 4.41 -21.61
N ARG A 98 3.33 5.53 -20.93
CA ARG A 98 3.33 6.87 -21.57
C ARG A 98 4.49 7.03 -22.56
N LYS A 99 5.69 6.62 -22.19
CA LYS A 99 6.86 6.65 -23.09
C LYS A 99 6.66 5.79 -24.32
N ALA A 100 6.13 4.59 -24.17
CA ALA A 100 5.83 3.70 -25.28
C ALA A 100 4.79 4.33 -26.26
N ALA A 101 3.88 5.16 -25.75
CA ALA A 101 2.89 5.89 -26.53
C ALA A 101 3.37 7.27 -27.03
N GLY A 102 4.64 7.65 -26.78
CA GLY A 102 5.18 8.97 -27.15
C GLY A 102 4.55 10.14 -26.40
N LYS A 103 3.95 9.90 -25.22
CA LYS A 103 3.24 10.92 -24.43
C LYS A 103 4.13 11.50 -23.31
N PRO A 104 3.87 12.73 -22.85
CA PRO A 104 4.57 13.35 -21.72
C PRO A 104 4.43 12.55 -20.42
N ILE A 105 5.40 12.69 -19.50
CA ILE A 105 5.48 11.96 -18.23
C ILE A 105 5.67 12.91 -17.02
N ASP A 106 5.40 14.17 -17.19
CA ASP A 106 5.77 15.29 -16.29
C ASP A 106 4.68 15.71 -15.31
N LYS A 107 3.46 15.18 -15.43
CA LYS A 107 2.31 15.57 -14.61
C LYS A 107 1.54 14.38 -14.05
N PRO A 108 2.20 13.49 -13.30
CA PRO A 108 1.51 12.36 -12.67
C PRO A 108 0.55 12.84 -11.58
N ASN A 109 -0.61 12.18 -11.47
CA ASN A 109 -1.51 12.37 -10.33
C ASN A 109 -1.92 11.05 -9.69
N LEU A 110 -2.36 11.13 -8.45
CA LEU A 110 -2.87 10.02 -7.65
C LEU A 110 -4.25 10.37 -7.12
N VAL A 111 -5.20 9.45 -7.24
CA VAL A 111 -6.57 9.62 -6.72
C VAL A 111 -6.76 8.74 -5.48
N CYS A 112 -7.29 9.31 -4.40
CA CYS A 112 -7.54 8.56 -3.17
C CYS A 112 -8.75 9.11 -2.40
N GLY A 113 -9.21 8.34 -1.44
CA GLY A 113 -10.08 8.81 -0.35
C GLY A 113 -9.25 9.23 0.87
N PRO A 114 -9.77 9.04 2.08
CA PRO A 114 -9.03 9.30 3.32
C PRO A 114 -7.90 8.27 3.48
N VAL A 115 -6.67 8.74 3.36
CA VAL A 115 -5.46 7.89 3.40
C VAL A 115 -4.53 8.27 4.54
N GLN A 116 -3.63 7.35 4.87
CA GLN A 116 -2.56 7.59 5.83
C GLN A 116 -1.55 8.60 5.25
N ILE A 117 -0.93 9.42 6.13
CA ILE A 117 -0.02 10.51 5.78
C ILE A 117 1.16 10.10 4.89
N CYS A 118 1.52 8.82 4.84
CA CYS A 118 2.59 8.33 3.95
C CYS A 118 2.29 8.60 2.47
N TRP A 119 1.01 8.62 2.05
CA TRP A 119 0.62 8.95 0.69
C TRP A 119 0.81 10.42 0.36
N HIS A 120 0.54 11.33 1.32
CA HIS A 120 0.87 12.75 1.17
C HIS A 120 2.39 12.95 1.03
N LYS A 121 3.19 12.22 1.82
CA LYS A 121 4.66 12.24 1.69
C LYS A 121 5.11 11.68 0.34
N PHE A 122 4.52 10.57 -0.11
CA PHE A 122 4.82 10.00 -1.41
C PHE A 122 4.59 11.02 -2.53
N CYS A 123 3.41 11.63 -2.58
CA CYS A 123 3.06 12.62 -3.59
C CYS A 123 4.04 13.80 -3.56
N ARG A 124 4.38 14.29 -2.38
CA ARG A 124 5.34 15.40 -2.21
C ARG A 124 6.77 15.05 -2.65
N TYR A 125 7.24 13.82 -2.35
CA TYR A 125 8.60 13.42 -2.67
C TYR A 125 8.83 13.17 -4.15
N TRP A 126 7.80 12.74 -4.87
CA TRP A 126 7.89 12.42 -6.31
C TRP A 126 7.15 13.41 -7.21
N ASP A 127 6.79 14.58 -6.68
CA ASP A 127 6.10 15.65 -7.42
C ASP A 127 4.85 15.15 -8.15
N ILE A 128 3.98 14.48 -7.38
CA ILE A 128 2.73 13.90 -7.86
C ILE A 128 1.57 14.74 -7.34
N GLU A 129 0.67 15.16 -8.22
CA GLU A 129 -0.57 15.83 -7.82
C GLU A 129 -1.46 14.85 -7.04
N MET A 130 -1.82 15.20 -5.81
CA MET A 130 -2.73 14.40 -5.01
C MET A 130 -4.16 14.90 -5.18
N ARG A 131 -5.04 14.04 -5.66
CA ARG A 131 -6.47 14.30 -5.84
C ARG A 131 -7.24 13.51 -4.77
N GLU A 132 -7.37 14.11 -3.61
CA GLU A 132 -8.07 13.52 -2.48
C GLU A 132 -9.57 13.84 -2.55
N ILE A 133 -10.40 12.79 -2.47
CA ILE A 133 -11.85 12.93 -2.39
C ILE A 133 -12.23 13.10 -0.92
N PRO A 134 -12.70 14.30 -0.53
CA PRO A 134 -12.96 14.58 0.87
C PRO A 134 -14.17 13.80 1.38
N MET A 135 -14.07 13.38 2.65
CA MET A 135 -15.21 12.88 3.41
C MET A 135 -16.24 13.99 3.64
N ALA A 136 -17.49 13.60 3.78
CA ALA A 136 -18.60 14.49 4.14
C ALA A 136 -19.54 13.79 5.12
N PRO A 137 -20.41 14.50 5.82
CA PRO A 137 -21.41 13.88 6.67
C PRO A 137 -22.22 12.80 5.92
N GLY A 138 -22.23 11.57 6.46
CA GLY A 138 -22.83 10.40 5.82
C GLY A 138 -22.01 9.75 4.70
N LYS A 139 -20.85 10.31 4.32
CA LYS A 139 -19.93 9.77 3.31
C LYS A 139 -18.53 9.66 3.94
N TRP A 140 -18.29 8.51 4.57
CA TRP A 140 -17.09 8.27 5.37
C TRP A 140 -16.01 7.45 4.63
N LYS A 141 -16.17 7.29 3.34
CA LYS A 141 -15.25 6.60 2.43
C LYS A 141 -15.24 7.28 1.06
N MET A 142 -14.29 6.94 0.23
CA MET A 142 -14.22 7.42 -1.15
C MET A 142 -15.51 7.06 -1.92
N ASP A 143 -16.08 8.07 -2.54
CA ASP A 143 -17.22 7.93 -3.46
C ASP A 143 -16.69 7.53 -4.84
N VAL A 144 -17.16 6.40 -5.38
CA VAL A 144 -16.64 5.82 -6.63
C VAL A 144 -16.93 6.72 -7.82
N ASP A 145 -18.11 7.36 -7.90
CA ASP A 145 -18.44 8.23 -9.02
C ASP A 145 -17.54 9.48 -9.03
N ARG A 146 -17.31 10.07 -7.85
CA ARG A 146 -16.38 11.20 -7.70
C ARG A 146 -14.92 10.78 -7.95
N MET A 147 -14.56 9.56 -7.64
CA MET A 147 -13.25 9.01 -7.98
C MET A 147 -13.06 8.99 -9.50
N LEU A 148 -14.04 8.49 -10.25
CA LEU A 148 -13.99 8.43 -11.70
C LEU A 148 -13.90 9.82 -12.35
N GLU A 149 -14.56 10.83 -11.75
CA GLU A 149 -14.47 12.24 -12.22
C GLU A 149 -13.06 12.83 -12.06
N GLN A 150 -12.24 12.30 -11.15
CA GLN A 150 -10.87 12.75 -10.89
C GLN A 150 -9.81 12.01 -11.71
N ILE A 151 -10.19 10.94 -12.41
CA ILE A 151 -9.25 10.14 -13.20
C ILE A 151 -9.05 10.77 -14.58
N ASP A 152 -7.80 10.85 -14.99
CA ASP A 152 -7.39 11.23 -16.33
C ASP A 152 -6.20 10.37 -16.82
N GLU A 153 -5.68 10.69 -17.99
CA GLU A 153 -4.54 9.98 -18.59
C GLU A 153 -3.22 10.10 -17.78
N ASN A 154 -3.16 11.02 -16.82
CA ASN A 154 -2.02 11.23 -15.95
C ASN A 154 -2.17 10.54 -14.60
N THR A 155 -3.30 9.87 -14.36
CA THR A 155 -3.52 9.13 -13.13
C THR A 155 -2.66 7.86 -13.10
N ILE A 156 -1.79 7.78 -12.10
CA ILE A 156 -0.87 6.65 -11.93
C ILE A 156 -1.51 5.50 -11.15
N VAL A 157 -2.35 5.84 -10.16
CA VAL A 157 -2.93 4.86 -9.24
C VAL A 157 -4.14 5.43 -8.52
N VAL A 158 -5.09 4.58 -8.21
CA VAL A 158 -6.16 4.82 -7.23
C VAL A 158 -5.81 4.09 -5.95
N VAL A 159 -5.95 4.78 -4.81
CA VAL A 159 -5.59 4.22 -3.49
C VAL A 159 -6.83 4.18 -2.59
N PRO A 160 -7.56 3.07 -2.56
CA PRO A 160 -8.58 2.84 -1.55
C PRO A 160 -7.98 2.40 -0.22
N THR A 161 -8.66 2.78 0.87
CA THR A 161 -8.33 2.33 2.23
C THR A 161 -9.30 1.24 2.66
N PHE A 162 -8.82 0.00 2.71
CA PHE A 162 -9.62 -1.15 3.16
C PHE A 162 -9.68 -1.21 4.69
N GLY A 163 -10.44 -0.28 5.25
CA GLY A 163 -10.60 -0.03 6.68
C GLY A 163 -10.05 1.33 7.11
N VAL A 164 -10.85 2.38 6.98
CA VAL A 164 -10.51 3.73 7.45
C VAL A 164 -10.41 3.74 8.97
N THR A 165 -9.27 4.11 9.50
CA THR A 165 -8.92 3.99 10.93
C THR A 165 -9.94 4.61 11.87
N TYR A 166 -10.38 5.84 11.61
CA TYR A 166 -11.23 6.58 12.54
C TYR A 166 -12.73 6.35 12.35
N THR A 167 -13.16 5.97 11.17
CA THR A 167 -14.58 5.77 10.84
C THR A 167 -15.00 4.31 10.83
N GLY A 168 -14.03 3.39 10.64
CA GLY A 168 -14.28 1.97 10.43
C GLY A 168 -14.93 1.65 9.07
N ALA A 169 -15.07 2.63 8.20
CA ALA A 169 -15.64 2.42 6.87
C ALA A 169 -14.67 1.65 5.96
N TYR A 170 -15.20 0.77 5.12
CA TYR A 170 -14.41 0.01 4.14
C TYR A 170 -14.63 0.58 2.75
N GLU A 171 -13.55 0.95 2.08
CA GLU A 171 -13.54 1.21 0.65
C GLU A 171 -13.34 -0.14 -0.04
N LEU A 172 -14.33 -0.57 -0.83
CA LEU A 172 -14.38 -1.94 -1.35
C LEU A 172 -13.53 -2.07 -2.63
N PRO A 173 -12.35 -2.71 -2.57
CA PRO A 173 -11.45 -2.80 -3.72
C PRO A 173 -12.08 -3.45 -4.95
N ALA A 174 -12.95 -4.44 -4.76
CA ALA A 174 -13.62 -5.13 -5.86
C ALA A 174 -14.58 -4.21 -6.64
N GLU A 175 -15.30 -3.33 -5.95
CA GLU A 175 -16.20 -2.35 -6.60
C GLU A 175 -15.37 -1.32 -7.37
N ILE A 176 -14.28 -0.85 -6.78
CA ILE A 176 -13.37 0.12 -7.39
C ILE A 176 -12.67 -0.50 -8.60
N ALA A 177 -12.16 -1.72 -8.48
CA ALA A 177 -11.53 -2.42 -9.60
C ALA A 177 -12.49 -2.57 -10.79
N LYS A 178 -13.74 -3.01 -10.52
CA LYS A 178 -14.76 -3.10 -11.55
C LYS A 178 -15.06 -1.76 -12.22
N ALA A 179 -15.15 -0.68 -11.44
CA ALA A 179 -15.38 0.66 -11.97
C ALA A 179 -14.20 1.14 -12.85
N LEU A 180 -12.96 0.80 -12.47
CA LEU A 180 -11.76 1.09 -13.26
C LEU A 180 -11.71 0.27 -14.55
N ASP A 181 -12.08 -1.01 -14.53
CA ASP A 181 -12.18 -1.86 -15.72
C ASP A 181 -13.24 -1.29 -16.70
N ASP A 182 -14.40 -0.91 -16.18
CA ASP A 182 -15.46 -0.27 -16.99
C ASP A 182 -15.02 1.08 -17.57
N TYR A 183 -14.21 1.84 -16.82
CA TYR A 183 -13.63 3.10 -17.27
C TYR A 183 -12.57 2.88 -18.36
N GLU A 184 -11.68 1.90 -18.19
CA GLU A 184 -10.68 1.53 -19.20
C GLU A 184 -11.35 1.08 -20.50
N ASN A 185 -12.40 0.25 -20.42
CA ASN A 185 -13.15 -0.21 -21.60
C ASN A 185 -13.81 0.95 -22.38
N LYS A 186 -14.19 2.04 -21.71
CA LYS A 186 -14.81 3.21 -22.33
C LYS A 186 -13.81 4.22 -22.88
N THR A 187 -12.69 4.39 -22.20
CA THR A 187 -11.75 5.50 -22.45
C THR A 187 -10.40 5.06 -23.01
N GLY A 188 -10.05 3.78 -22.84
CA GLY A 188 -8.71 3.25 -23.14
C GLY A 188 -7.65 3.66 -22.10
N ILE A 189 -8.05 4.27 -20.97
CA ILE A 189 -7.13 4.70 -19.91
C ILE A 189 -7.09 3.63 -18.82
N SER A 190 -5.96 2.98 -18.69
CA SER A 190 -5.69 1.97 -17.64
C SER A 190 -5.06 2.64 -16.42
N VAL A 191 -5.64 2.39 -15.24
CA VAL A 191 -5.20 2.94 -13.96
C VAL A 191 -4.97 1.81 -12.96
N ASP A 192 -3.81 1.82 -12.33
CA ASP A 192 -3.48 0.83 -11.31
C ASP A 192 -4.30 1.06 -10.01
N ILE A 193 -4.50 0.01 -9.24
CA ILE A 193 -5.09 0.08 -7.89
C ILE A 193 -4.07 -0.40 -6.86
N HIS A 194 -3.97 0.31 -5.74
CA HIS A 194 -3.14 -0.09 -4.59
C HIS A 194 -4.01 -0.07 -3.32
N VAL A 195 -4.11 -1.19 -2.66
CA VAL A 195 -4.93 -1.37 -1.44
C VAL A 195 -4.03 -1.49 -0.21
#